data_4c23b11d3f155ae8e6ae43e55ea86176
#
_entry.id   4c23b11d3f155ae8e6ae43e55ea86176
#
_cell.length_a   1.000
_cell.length_b   1.000
_cell.length_c   1.000
_cell.angle_alpha   90.00
_cell.angle_beta   90.00
_cell.angle_gamma   90.00
#
_symmetry.space_group_name_H-M   'P 1'
#
loop_
_entity.id
_entity.type
_entity.pdbx_description
1 polymer ?
#
loop_
_entity_poly.entity_id
_entity_poly.type
_entity_poly.pdbx_seq_one_letter_code
_entity_poly.pdbx_strand_id
1 'polypeptide(L)'
;CKQCSLPGLRCMYRNLPVRSNGSPGILQQTDFSGGRCNMSIEAKEEFRPKIVAFCCNWCSYAGADLAGSSRLSYPADVKIIRVPCSCRVNPMFILRAFEKGADGVIMCGCHPGDCHYTTGNYYARRRMTLLFSMLDFIGVENGRTRVEWVSAAEGVKFSQTMNEFVEKIHSLGKNVRLEDLRCRN
;
A
#
# COMPACT_ATOMS: atom_id res chain seq x y z
N CYS A 1 -14.53 8.19 -13.28
CA CYS A 1 -15.17 7.53 -14.41
C CYS A 1 -16.65 7.94 -14.51
N LYS A 2 -16.92 8.99 -15.31
CA LYS A 2 -18.30 9.36 -15.69
C LYS A 2 -18.69 8.48 -16.88
N GLN A 3 -19.40 7.39 -16.63
CA GLN A 3 -20.31 6.71 -17.56
C GLN A 3 -20.60 5.26 -17.08
N CYS A 4 -21.54 5.15 -16.16
CA CYS A 4 -22.39 3.98 -16.04
C CYS A 4 -23.78 4.47 -15.66
N SER A 5 -24.45 5.11 -16.60
CA SER A 5 -25.90 5.31 -16.58
C SER A 5 -26.55 4.13 -17.32
N LEU A 6 -26.84 3.07 -16.60
CA LEU A 6 -27.84 2.10 -17.02
C LEU A 6 -29.03 2.22 -16.08
N PRO A 7 -30.22 2.56 -16.57
CA PRO A 7 -31.44 2.59 -15.77
C PRO A 7 -31.94 1.16 -15.62
N GLY A 8 -32.06 0.69 -14.37
CA GLY A 8 -32.85 -0.51 -14.12
C GLY A 8 -32.32 -1.57 -13.15
N LEU A 9 -31.41 -1.28 -12.22
CA LEU A 9 -31.12 -2.21 -11.13
C LEU A 9 -31.54 -1.59 -9.81
N ARG A 10 -32.80 -1.84 -9.42
CA ARG A 10 -33.31 -1.62 -8.06
C ARG A 10 -32.49 -2.45 -7.08
N CYS A 11 -31.70 -1.76 -6.25
CA CYS A 11 -31.06 -2.36 -5.09
C CYS A 11 -32.15 -2.73 -4.07
N MET A 12 -32.56 -4.00 -4.07
CA MET A 12 -33.43 -4.58 -3.05
C MET A 12 -32.59 -4.93 -1.83
N TYR A 13 -32.30 -3.98 -0.95
CA TYR A 13 -32.02 -4.31 0.43
C TYR A 13 -33.28 -4.12 1.25
N ARG A 14 -33.96 -5.24 1.45
CA ARG A 14 -35.15 -5.38 2.29
C ARG A 14 -34.76 -5.19 3.76
N ASN A 15 -35.41 -4.23 4.40
CA ASN A 15 -35.39 -4.01 5.82
C ASN A 15 -35.72 -5.29 6.59
N LEU A 16 -34.78 -5.77 7.39
CA LEU A 16 -35.07 -6.77 8.42
C LEU A 16 -35.45 -6.03 9.70
N PRO A 17 -36.61 -6.36 10.32
CA PRO A 17 -37.01 -5.74 11.56
C PRO A 17 -36.19 -6.32 12.73
N VAL A 18 -35.48 -5.44 13.43
CA VAL A 18 -34.91 -5.76 14.73
C VAL A 18 -36.03 -5.84 15.76
N ARG A 19 -36.23 -7.00 16.35
CA ARG A 19 -37.13 -7.16 17.51
C ARG A 19 -36.47 -6.53 18.74
N SER A 20 -37.05 -5.46 19.24
CA SER A 20 -36.78 -4.95 20.59
C SER A 20 -37.87 -5.40 21.54
N ASN A 21 -37.49 -6.14 22.58
CA ASN A 21 -38.35 -6.47 23.70
C ASN A 21 -38.52 -5.26 24.63
N GLY A 22 -39.78 -4.88 24.83
CA GLY A 22 -40.44 -4.52 26.07
C GLY A 22 -40.10 -3.22 26.78
N SER A 23 -40.99 -2.30 26.84
CA SER A 23 -41.81 -1.82 27.96
C SER A 23 -42.33 -0.40 27.67
N PRO A 24 -43.57 -0.05 28.04
CA PRO A 24 -44.20 1.21 27.65
C PRO A 24 -43.91 2.32 28.67
N GLY A 25 -43.39 3.44 28.19
CA GLY A 25 -43.15 4.62 29.00
C GLY A 25 -43.27 5.89 28.16
N ILE A 26 -44.44 6.54 28.30
CA ILE A 26 -44.72 7.98 28.17
C ILE A 26 -44.08 8.71 26.97
N LEU A 27 -44.95 8.95 25.98
CA LEU A 27 -44.79 9.94 24.91
C LEU A 27 -44.75 11.37 25.48
N GLN A 28 -43.60 12.01 25.41
CA GLN A 28 -43.54 13.47 25.37
C GLN A 28 -43.13 13.86 23.94
N GLN A 29 -44.08 14.41 23.21
CA GLN A 29 -43.86 15.11 21.95
C GLN A 29 -43.06 16.37 22.27
N THR A 30 -41.82 16.43 21.84
CA THR A 30 -41.09 17.67 21.68
C THR A 30 -40.98 17.94 20.19
N ASP A 31 -41.73 18.94 19.76
CA ASP A 31 -41.61 19.53 18.41
C ASP A 31 -40.21 20.06 18.21
N PHE A 32 -39.41 19.35 17.40
CA PHE A 32 -38.12 19.83 16.96
C PHE A 32 -38.27 20.39 15.54
N SER A 33 -38.66 21.70 15.51
CA SER A 33 -38.67 22.49 14.27
C SER A 33 -37.26 22.63 13.71
N GLY A 34 -37.05 22.01 12.59
CA GLY A 34 -36.25 22.42 11.47
C GLY A 34 -34.92 23.17 11.67
N GLY A 35 -33.89 22.49 12.04
CA GLY A 35 -32.52 22.91 11.74
C GLY A 35 -31.90 21.89 10.82
N ARG A 36 -31.94 22.11 9.50
CA ARG A 36 -31.12 21.34 8.56
C ARG A 36 -29.65 21.69 8.82
N CYS A 37 -28.97 20.92 9.68
CA CYS A 37 -27.53 20.92 9.71
C CYS A 37 -27.02 20.24 8.42
N ASN A 38 -26.82 21.04 7.37
CA ASN A 38 -25.98 20.65 6.26
C ASN A 38 -24.52 20.65 6.75
N MET A 39 -24.15 19.66 7.54
CA MET A 39 -22.75 19.32 7.71
C MET A 39 -22.34 18.44 6.53
N SER A 40 -22.16 19.05 5.36
CA SER A 40 -21.31 18.51 4.31
C SER A 40 -19.86 18.60 4.82
N ILE A 41 -19.47 17.66 5.69
CA ILE A 41 -18.06 17.37 5.92
C ILE A 41 -17.61 16.72 4.61
N GLU A 42 -17.16 17.56 3.67
CA GLU A 42 -16.29 17.09 2.60
C GLU A 42 -15.01 16.61 3.29
N ALA A 43 -14.98 15.35 3.70
CA ALA A 43 -13.79 14.69 4.12
C ALA A 43 -12.88 14.70 2.88
N LYS A 44 -11.95 15.64 2.84
CA LYS A 44 -10.85 15.64 1.90
C LYS A 44 -10.19 14.28 2.07
N GLU A 45 -10.42 13.35 1.13
CA GLU A 45 -9.78 12.05 1.16
C GLU A 45 -8.27 12.29 1.12
N GLU A 46 -7.65 12.19 2.27
CA GLU A 46 -6.20 12.31 2.41
C GLU A 46 -5.58 11.16 1.61
N PHE A 47 -4.71 11.49 0.67
CA PHE A 47 -4.05 10.51 -0.16
C PHE A 47 -3.26 9.52 0.69
N ARG A 48 -3.68 8.26 0.68
CA ARG A 48 -2.98 7.14 1.34
C ARG A 48 -2.27 6.31 0.29
N PRO A 49 -0.93 6.34 0.24
CA PRO A 49 -0.17 5.61 -0.75
C PRO A 49 -0.28 4.11 -0.54
N LYS A 50 -0.40 3.36 -1.62
CA LYS A 50 -0.37 1.89 -1.61
C LYS A 50 1.05 1.44 -1.93
N ILE A 51 1.78 0.99 -0.93
CA ILE A 51 3.18 0.60 -1.06
C ILE A 51 3.33 -0.91 -0.86
N VAL A 52 4.10 -1.53 -1.74
CA VAL A 52 4.44 -2.96 -1.66
C VAL A 52 5.93 -3.10 -1.38
N ALA A 53 6.26 -3.82 -0.30
CA ALA A 53 7.62 -4.13 0.09
C ALA A 53 7.91 -5.62 -0.08
N PHE A 54 8.80 -5.98 -1.00
CA PHE A 54 9.29 -7.35 -1.15
C PHE A 54 10.48 -7.55 -0.22
N CYS A 55 10.33 -8.37 0.82
CA CYS A 55 11.36 -8.60 1.83
C CYS A 55 11.93 -10.01 1.75
N CYS A 56 13.27 -10.13 1.70
CA CYS A 56 13.96 -11.39 1.78
C CYS A 56 13.72 -12.06 3.14
N ASN A 57 13.34 -13.34 3.13
CA ASN A 57 13.02 -14.09 4.34
C ASN A 57 14.11 -14.06 5.40
N TRP A 58 15.37 -14.20 4.99
CA TRP A 58 16.48 -14.45 5.91
C TRP A 58 17.04 -13.18 6.57
N CYS A 59 16.93 -12.04 5.91
CA CYS A 59 17.47 -10.78 6.41
C CYS A 59 16.40 -9.72 6.60
N SER A 60 15.91 -9.14 5.52
CA SER A 60 15.03 -7.97 5.61
C SER A 60 13.66 -8.24 6.24
N TYR A 61 13.10 -9.46 6.08
CA TYR A 61 11.88 -9.84 6.80
C TYR A 61 12.15 -10.06 8.29
N ALA A 62 13.28 -10.69 8.63
CA ALA A 62 13.69 -10.81 10.02
C ALA A 62 13.97 -9.44 10.67
N GLY A 63 14.54 -8.49 9.89
CA GLY A 63 14.67 -7.09 10.31
C GLY A 63 13.34 -6.39 10.53
N ALA A 64 12.33 -6.68 9.69
CA ALA A 64 10.97 -6.19 9.89
C ALA A 64 10.32 -6.77 11.15
N ASP A 65 10.52 -8.06 11.42
CA ASP A 65 10.05 -8.74 12.62
C ASP A 65 10.72 -8.18 13.88
N LEU A 66 12.02 -7.94 13.82
CA LEU A 66 12.76 -7.25 14.88
C LEU A 66 12.23 -5.84 15.12
N ALA A 67 11.92 -5.08 14.07
CA ALA A 67 11.32 -3.77 14.22
C ALA A 67 9.97 -3.84 14.93
N GLY A 68 9.12 -4.80 14.57
CA GLY A 68 7.83 -5.03 15.22
C GLY A 68 7.96 -5.43 16.69
N SER A 69 8.84 -6.39 17.01
CA SER A 69 9.09 -6.84 18.38
C SER A 69 9.72 -5.76 19.26
N SER A 70 10.55 -4.88 18.68
CA SER A 70 11.13 -3.71 19.32
C SER A 70 10.18 -2.51 19.39
N ARG A 71 8.92 -2.67 18.95
CA ARG A 71 7.90 -1.60 18.92
C ARG A 71 8.31 -0.36 18.12
N LEU A 72 9.13 -0.55 17.09
CA LEU A 72 9.46 0.50 16.15
C LEU A 72 8.31 0.63 15.15
N SER A 73 7.67 1.79 15.11
CA SER A 73 6.54 2.03 14.22
C SER A 73 7.01 2.43 12.83
N TYR A 74 6.31 1.93 11.82
CA TYR A 74 6.37 2.40 10.44
C TYR A 74 4.95 2.45 9.87
N PRO A 75 4.68 3.24 8.79
CA PRO A 75 3.34 3.44 8.29
C PRO A 75 2.63 2.16 7.86
N ALA A 76 1.34 2.04 8.19
CA ALA A 76 0.50 0.89 7.83
C ALA A 76 0.24 0.76 6.32
N ASP A 77 0.58 1.79 5.55
CA ASP A 77 0.43 1.85 4.11
C ASP A 77 1.41 0.92 3.36
N VAL A 78 2.44 0.42 4.06
CA VAL A 78 3.42 -0.53 3.53
C VAL A 78 2.95 -1.96 3.74
N LYS A 79 2.70 -2.68 2.63
CA LYS A 79 2.34 -4.09 2.63
C LYS A 79 3.56 -4.94 2.34
N ILE A 80 3.98 -5.72 3.33
CA ILE A 80 5.16 -6.58 3.24
C ILE A 80 4.80 -7.92 2.59
N ILE A 81 5.53 -8.27 1.54
CA ILE A 81 5.49 -9.58 0.89
C ILE A 81 6.81 -10.30 1.14
N ARG A 82 6.75 -11.39 1.90
CA ARG A 82 7.91 -12.23 2.17
C ARG A 82 8.26 -13.08 0.96
N VAL A 83 9.52 -13.02 0.54
CA VAL A 83 10.08 -13.83 -0.55
C VAL A 83 11.26 -14.66 -0.06
N PRO A 84 11.50 -15.86 -0.59
CA PRO A 84 12.61 -16.70 -0.15
C PRO A 84 13.98 -16.02 -0.24
N CYS A 85 14.20 -15.25 -1.30
CA CYS A 85 15.41 -14.47 -1.55
C CYS A 85 15.09 -13.28 -2.45
N SER A 86 15.83 -12.19 -2.33
CA SER A 86 15.69 -11.01 -3.21
C SER A 86 15.86 -11.35 -4.69
N CYS A 87 16.71 -12.34 -5.05
CA CYS A 87 16.86 -12.79 -6.44
C CYS A 87 15.58 -13.42 -7.02
N ARG A 88 14.63 -13.83 -6.17
CA ARG A 88 13.36 -14.42 -6.58
C ARG A 88 12.33 -13.36 -7.00
N VAL A 89 12.59 -12.10 -6.66
CA VAL A 89 11.74 -10.99 -7.11
C VAL A 89 11.93 -10.83 -8.63
N ASN A 90 10.92 -11.26 -9.37
CA ASN A 90 10.90 -11.06 -10.80
C ASN A 90 10.51 -9.61 -11.09
N PRO A 91 11.16 -8.91 -12.04
CA PRO A 91 10.71 -7.61 -12.54
C PRO A 91 9.21 -7.54 -12.85
N MET A 92 8.65 -8.63 -13.36
CA MET A 92 7.20 -8.73 -13.63
C MET A 92 6.34 -8.57 -12.38
N PHE A 93 6.82 -8.94 -11.19
CA PHE A 93 6.04 -8.74 -9.95
C PHE A 93 5.91 -7.26 -9.62
N ILE A 94 6.97 -6.50 -9.87
CA ILE A 94 7.00 -5.05 -9.65
C ILE A 94 6.07 -4.34 -10.66
N LEU A 95 6.15 -4.72 -11.94
CA LEU A 95 5.26 -4.21 -12.98
C LEU A 95 3.79 -4.54 -12.66
N ARG A 96 3.52 -5.77 -12.23
CA ARG A 96 2.18 -6.18 -11.76
C ARG A 96 1.69 -5.39 -10.56
N ALA A 97 2.57 -5.08 -9.60
CA ALA A 97 2.20 -4.27 -8.45
C ALA A 97 1.74 -2.87 -8.90
N PHE A 98 2.49 -2.25 -9.80
CA PHE A 98 2.10 -0.97 -10.39
C PHE A 98 0.81 -1.08 -11.22
N GLU A 99 0.65 -2.11 -12.03
CA GLU A 99 -0.57 -2.39 -12.79
C GLU A 99 -1.80 -2.51 -11.86
N LYS A 100 -1.64 -3.14 -10.69
CA LYS A 100 -2.69 -3.34 -9.69
C LYS A 100 -2.92 -2.12 -8.77
N GLY A 101 -2.20 -1.05 -8.95
CA GLY A 101 -2.45 0.20 -8.24
C GLY A 101 -1.52 0.51 -7.11
N ALA A 102 -0.35 -0.10 -7.05
CA ALA A 102 0.68 0.35 -6.14
C ALA A 102 1.21 1.73 -6.58
N ASP A 103 1.40 2.63 -5.63
CA ASP A 103 2.00 3.94 -5.85
C ASP A 103 3.51 3.91 -5.68
N GLY A 104 4.01 2.93 -4.91
CA GLY A 104 5.43 2.68 -4.70
C GLY A 104 5.74 1.20 -4.46
N VAL A 105 6.92 0.77 -4.88
CA VAL A 105 7.42 -0.59 -4.67
C VAL A 105 8.85 -0.54 -4.16
N ILE A 106 9.11 -1.20 -3.03
CA ILE A 106 10.44 -1.32 -2.45
C ILE A 106 10.86 -2.79 -2.39
N MET A 107 12.09 -3.08 -2.76
CA MET A 107 12.70 -4.40 -2.60
C MET A 107 13.79 -4.34 -1.53
N CYS A 108 13.64 -5.13 -0.48
CA CYS A 108 14.60 -5.24 0.60
C CYS A 108 15.30 -6.60 0.54
N GLY A 109 16.64 -6.56 0.46
CA GLY A 109 17.49 -7.75 0.41
C GLY A 109 18.56 -7.77 1.48
N CYS A 110 19.33 -8.85 1.52
CA CYS A 110 20.52 -8.98 2.36
C CYS A 110 21.64 -8.08 1.83
N HIS A 111 22.52 -7.62 2.69
CA HIS A 111 23.73 -6.89 2.27
C HIS A 111 24.54 -7.70 1.27
N PRO A 112 25.20 -7.03 0.29
CA PRO A 112 26.11 -7.69 -0.64
C PRO A 112 27.19 -8.48 0.12
N GLY A 113 27.30 -9.78 -0.16
CA GLY A 113 28.19 -10.68 0.57
C GLY A 113 27.51 -11.56 1.63
N ASP A 114 26.39 -11.10 2.24
CA ASP A 114 25.71 -11.79 3.35
C ASP A 114 24.45 -12.58 2.90
N CYS A 115 24.35 -12.87 1.61
CA CYS A 115 23.21 -13.60 1.11
C CYS A 115 23.22 -15.05 1.59
N HIS A 116 22.13 -15.52 2.18
CA HIS A 116 21.96 -16.93 2.61
C HIS A 116 22.21 -17.93 1.45
N TYR A 117 21.92 -17.52 0.22
CA TYR A 117 22.16 -18.29 -1.00
C TYR A 117 23.41 -17.81 -1.76
N THR A 118 24.37 -17.24 -1.08
CA THR A 118 25.67 -16.72 -1.54
C THR A 118 25.60 -15.56 -2.53
N THR A 119 24.98 -15.72 -3.69
CA THR A 119 25.01 -14.76 -4.80
C THR A 119 23.68 -14.10 -5.14
N GLY A 120 22.60 -14.44 -4.42
CA GLY A 120 21.24 -14.02 -4.76
C GLY A 120 21.05 -12.49 -4.82
N ASN A 121 21.65 -11.75 -3.90
CA ASN A 121 21.58 -10.29 -3.87
C ASN A 121 22.29 -9.61 -5.06
N TYR A 122 23.38 -10.18 -5.56
CA TYR A 122 24.06 -9.67 -6.75
C TYR A 122 23.19 -9.81 -8.00
N TYR A 123 22.48 -10.95 -8.16
CA TYR A 123 21.54 -11.13 -9.26
C TYR A 123 20.34 -10.18 -9.12
N ALA A 124 19.83 -9.99 -7.90
CA ALA A 124 18.77 -9.03 -7.64
C ALA A 124 19.19 -7.62 -8.04
N ARG A 125 20.37 -7.17 -7.61
CA ARG A 125 20.91 -5.85 -7.95
C ARG A 125 20.96 -5.62 -9.47
N ARG A 126 21.51 -6.56 -10.24
CA ARG A 126 21.60 -6.44 -11.71
C ARG A 126 20.22 -6.33 -12.36
N ARG A 127 19.27 -7.18 -11.96
CA ARG A 127 17.89 -7.14 -12.48
C ARG A 127 17.19 -5.84 -12.17
N MET A 128 17.36 -5.32 -10.95
CA MET A 128 16.72 -4.09 -10.55
C MET A 128 17.30 -2.87 -11.27
N THR A 129 18.61 -2.86 -11.54
CA THR A 129 19.23 -1.79 -12.35
C THR A 129 18.62 -1.74 -13.75
N LEU A 130 18.45 -2.89 -14.40
CA LEU A 130 17.79 -2.97 -15.71
C LEU A 130 16.32 -2.54 -15.63
N LEU A 131 15.61 -2.99 -14.59
CA LEU A 131 14.21 -2.62 -14.40
C LEU A 131 14.04 -1.12 -14.21
N PHE A 132 14.92 -0.46 -13.49
CA PHE A 132 14.84 1.00 -13.29
C PHE A 132 14.92 1.75 -14.61
N SER A 133 15.84 1.36 -15.51
CA SER A 133 15.92 1.93 -16.86
C SER A 133 14.65 1.69 -17.67
N MET A 134 14.04 0.52 -17.54
CA MET A 134 12.78 0.20 -18.23
C MET A 134 11.60 1.00 -17.65
N LEU A 135 11.53 1.17 -16.32
CA LEU A 135 10.48 1.95 -15.65
C LEU A 135 10.55 3.42 -16.05
N ASP A 136 11.75 3.96 -16.13
CA ASP A 136 11.99 5.33 -16.59
C ASP A 136 11.51 5.51 -18.05
N PHE A 137 11.81 4.56 -18.93
CA PHE A 137 11.33 4.55 -20.31
C PHE A 137 9.80 4.47 -20.42
N ILE A 138 9.13 3.69 -19.55
CA ILE A 138 7.67 3.59 -19.48
C ILE A 138 7.05 4.87 -18.89
N GLY A 139 7.86 5.71 -18.23
CA GLY A 139 7.45 6.96 -17.62
C GLY A 139 6.97 6.81 -16.17
N VAL A 140 7.39 5.75 -15.47
CA VAL A 140 7.24 5.66 -14.02
C VAL A 140 8.28 6.54 -13.36
N GLU A 141 7.84 7.46 -12.53
CA GLU A 141 8.71 8.46 -11.91
C GLU A 141 9.81 7.81 -11.05
N ASN A 142 11.03 8.30 -11.22
CA ASN A 142 12.16 7.93 -10.39
C ASN A 142 11.85 8.22 -8.93
N GLY A 143 12.00 7.21 -8.07
CA GLY A 143 11.66 7.30 -6.66
C GLY A 143 10.42 6.52 -6.25
N ARG A 144 9.57 6.08 -7.19
CA ARG A 144 8.49 5.13 -6.89
C ARG A 144 8.97 3.70 -6.72
N THR A 145 10.22 3.44 -7.10
CA THR A 145 10.85 2.13 -6.90
C THR A 145 12.19 2.33 -6.18
N ARG A 146 12.41 1.55 -5.12
CA ARG A 146 13.65 1.59 -4.32
C ARG A 146 14.16 0.18 -4.07
N VAL A 147 15.47 0.03 -4.02
CA VAL A 147 16.13 -1.18 -3.53
C VAL A 147 16.91 -0.81 -2.29
N GLU A 148 16.77 -1.60 -1.23
CA GLU A 148 17.47 -1.36 0.02
C GLU A 148 18.06 -2.68 0.55
N TRP A 149 19.19 -2.56 1.22
CA TRP A 149 19.89 -3.68 1.82
C TRP A 149 19.78 -3.60 3.34
N VAL A 150 19.10 -4.57 3.93
CA VAL A 150 18.81 -4.61 5.36
C VAL A 150 19.15 -5.99 5.91
N SER A 151 19.94 -6.03 6.98
CA SER A 151 20.24 -7.28 7.70
C SER A 151 19.16 -7.62 8.74
N ALA A 152 19.20 -8.83 9.26
CA ALA A 152 18.27 -9.29 10.30
C ALA A 152 18.36 -8.49 11.61
N ALA A 153 19.53 -7.92 11.92
CA ALA A 153 19.77 -7.13 13.13
C ALA A 153 19.43 -5.63 12.96
N GLU A 154 19.09 -5.19 11.73
CA GLU A 154 18.88 -3.78 11.41
C GLU A 154 17.39 -3.38 11.42
N GLY A 155 16.65 -3.72 12.49
CA GLY A 155 15.23 -3.33 12.63
C GLY A 155 15.00 -1.82 12.61
N VAL A 156 15.91 -1.04 13.21
CA VAL A 156 15.86 0.43 13.20
C VAL A 156 15.98 0.96 11.77
N LYS A 157 16.99 0.49 11.03
CA LYS A 157 17.19 0.87 9.62
C LYS A 157 15.98 0.50 8.76
N PHE A 158 15.38 -0.66 9.00
CA PHE A 158 14.16 -1.07 8.31
C PHE A 158 13.03 -0.07 8.50
N SER A 159 12.74 0.28 9.77
CA SER A 159 11.68 1.26 10.09
C SER A 159 11.97 2.63 9.47
N GLN A 160 13.20 3.13 9.57
CA GLN A 160 13.60 4.41 8.96
C GLN A 160 13.44 4.39 7.44
N THR A 161 13.90 3.33 6.78
CA THR A 161 13.76 3.15 5.32
C THR A 161 12.30 3.16 4.87
N MET A 162 11.40 2.52 5.64
CA MET A 162 9.98 2.51 5.31
C MET A 162 9.36 3.90 5.49
N ASN A 163 9.69 4.62 6.57
CA ASN A 163 9.21 5.98 6.79
C ASN A 163 9.67 6.93 5.67
N GLU A 164 10.97 6.95 5.36
CA GLU A 164 11.53 7.78 4.27
C GLU A 164 10.87 7.48 2.92
N PHE A 165 10.63 6.19 2.64
CA PHE A 165 10.02 5.79 1.38
C PHE A 165 8.57 6.23 1.28
N VAL A 166 7.79 6.10 2.36
CA VAL A 166 6.41 6.57 2.42
C VAL A 166 6.33 8.08 2.24
N GLU A 167 7.17 8.85 2.94
CA GLU A 167 7.26 10.31 2.79
C GLU A 167 7.57 10.71 1.34
N LYS A 168 8.52 10.00 0.71
CA LYS A 168 8.85 10.23 -0.69
C LYS A 168 7.67 9.96 -1.62
N ILE A 169 6.91 8.88 -1.39
CA ILE A 169 5.71 8.60 -2.20
C ILE A 169 4.61 9.62 -1.93
N HIS A 170 4.45 10.09 -0.70
CA HIS A 170 3.53 11.19 -0.39
C HIS A 170 3.90 12.46 -1.16
N SER A 171 5.18 12.81 -1.25
CA SER A 171 5.63 14.00 -2.01
C SER A 171 5.41 13.87 -3.53
N LEU A 172 5.50 12.64 -4.07
CA LEU A 172 5.23 12.35 -5.48
C LEU A 172 3.73 12.29 -5.81
N GLY A 173 2.90 12.06 -4.79
CA GLY A 173 1.46 11.91 -4.95
C GLY A 173 1.05 10.63 -5.69
N LYS A 174 -0.22 10.58 -6.10
CA LYS A 174 -0.81 9.42 -6.80
C LYS A 174 -0.18 9.20 -8.17
N ASN A 175 0.00 7.94 -8.55
CA ASN A 175 0.56 7.59 -9.86
C ASN A 175 -0.50 7.69 -10.96
N VAL A 176 -0.73 8.91 -11.47
CA VAL A 176 -1.77 9.22 -12.46
C VAL A 176 -1.52 8.55 -13.81
N ARG A 177 -0.26 8.47 -14.25
CA ARG A 177 0.09 7.89 -15.56
C ARG A 177 -0.31 6.43 -15.72
N LEU A 178 -0.16 5.63 -14.67
CA LEU A 178 -0.58 4.24 -14.71
C LEU A 178 -2.09 4.07 -14.46
N GLU A 179 -2.75 5.04 -13.89
CA GLU A 179 -4.20 5.04 -13.71
C GLU A 179 -4.92 5.13 -15.06
N ASP A 180 -4.43 5.97 -15.98
CA ASP A 180 -4.98 6.08 -17.34
C ASP A 180 -4.82 4.77 -18.15
N LEU A 181 -3.74 4.04 -17.94
CA LEU A 181 -3.52 2.74 -18.59
C LEU A 181 -4.42 1.65 -18.02
N ARG A 182 -4.80 1.73 -16.74
CA ARG A 182 -5.73 0.79 -16.08
C ARG A 182 -7.17 0.98 -16.55
N CYS A 183 -7.56 2.22 -16.83
CA CYS A 183 -8.92 2.53 -17.30
C CYS A 183 -9.18 2.09 -18.75
N ARG A 184 -8.14 1.69 -19.49
CA ARG A 184 -8.23 1.26 -20.91
C ARG A 184 -8.37 -0.26 -21.08
N ASN A 185 -8.15 -1.05 -20.03
CA ASN A 185 -8.31 -2.50 -19.97
C ASN A 185 -9.50 -2.88 -19.07
#